data_561a200da1388193b45fc1ccf77b8217
#
_entry.id   561a200da1388193b45fc1ccf77b8217
#
_cell.length_a   1.000
_cell.length_b   1.000
_cell.length_c   1.000
_cell.angle_alpha   90.00
_cell.angle_beta   90.00
_cell.angle_gamma   90.00
#
_symmetry.space_group_name_H-M   'P 1'
#
loop_
_entity.id
_entity.type
_entity.pdbx_description
1 polymer ?
#
loop_
_entity_poly.entity_id
_entity_poly.type
_entity_poly.pdbx_seq_one_letter_code
_entity_poly.pdbx_strand_id
1 'polypeptide(L)'
;WNAIERLFTVKGRDASNAVPMICADLVQVEREVRLMTDLAKDLSRLFWPGPLTMVLDGNGSMAKNAIGLDGSIGVRVPSHPVARAFANAVGHPITATSANYSGEKPPQAVTEASKSILESVDLILDAGEVSGGLPSTIVDVRTNPVQLIRDGAIPWDDVLNSIN
;
A
#
# COMPACT_ATOMS: atom_id res chain seq x y z
N TRP A 1 -9.30 -3.20 -15.25
CA TRP A 1 -9.70 -4.56 -14.91
C TRP A 1 -8.57 -5.55 -15.23
N ASN A 2 -8.09 -5.60 -16.46
CA ASN A 2 -7.08 -6.57 -16.88
C ASN A 2 -5.76 -6.47 -16.09
N ALA A 3 -5.35 -5.28 -15.64
CA ALA A 3 -4.08 -5.10 -14.93
C ALA A 3 -4.07 -5.74 -13.54
N ILE A 4 -5.17 -5.61 -12.79
CA ILE A 4 -5.25 -6.18 -11.45
C ILE A 4 -5.43 -7.71 -11.49
N GLU A 5 -6.17 -8.23 -12.46
CA GLU A 5 -6.29 -9.68 -12.69
C GLU A 5 -4.93 -10.28 -13.08
N ARG A 6 -4.18 -9.59 -13.94
CA ARG A 6 -2.81 -9.98 -14.28
C ARG A 6 -1.89 -9.97 -13.07
N LEU A 7 -2.00 -8.96 -12.19
CA LEU A 7 -1.24 -8.89 -10.94
C LEU A 7 -1.51 -10.12 -10.05
N PHE A 8 -2.77 -10.51 -9.88
CA PHE A 8 -3.12 -11.72 -9.11
C PHE A 8 -2.56 -12.98 -9.75
N THR A 9 -2.64 -13.10 -11.07
CA THR A 9 -2.09 -14.25 -11.81
C THR A 9 -0.57 -14.34 -11.64
N VAL A 10 0.15 -13.24 -11.85
CA VAL A 10 1.62 -13.17 -11.70
C VAL A 10 2.06 -13.51 -10.28
N LYS A 11 1.29 -13.08 -9.28
CA LYS A 11 1.59 -13.31 -7.86
C LYS A 11 1.19 -14.69 -7.35
N GLY A 12 0.36 -15.44 -8.07
CA GLY A 12 -0.30 -16.64 -7.53
C GLY A 12 -1.15 -16.33 -6.28
N ARG A 13 -1.81 -15.16 -6.26
CA ARG A 13 -2.57 -14.67 -5.11
C ARG A 13 -4.06 -14.77 -5.34
N ASP A 14 -4.81 -15.09 -4.27
CA ASP A 14 -6.27 -15.07 -4.30
C ASP A 14 -6.79 -13.63 -4.50
N ALA A 15 -7.70 -13.46 -5.46
CA ALA A 15 -8.32 -12.19 -5.81
C ALA A 15 -9.28 -11.65 -4.72
N SER A 16 -9.61 -12.44 -3.70
CA SER A 16 -10.45 -12.01 -2.57
C SER A 16 -9.77 -11.02 -1.63
N ASN A 17 -8.44 -10.94 -1.66
CA ASN A 17 -7.67 -10.07 -0.79
C ASN A 17 -7.38 -8.72 -1.48
N ALA A 18 -7.96 -7.64 -0.95
CA ALA A 18 -7.66 -6.27 -1.39
C ALA A 18 -6.15 -6.01 -1.45
N VAL A 19 -5.72 -5.25 -2.45
CA VAL A 19 -4.31 -4.87 -2.62
C VAL A 19 -4.12 -3.46 -2.11
N PRO A 20 -3.17 -3.23 -1.17
CA PRO A 20 -2.84 -1.88 -0.73
C PRO A 20 -2.41 -1.00 -1.90
N MET A 21 -2.64 0.30 -1.77
CA MET A 21 -2.25 1.29 -2.75
C MET A 21 -1.23 2.26 -2.18
N ILE A 22 -0.35 2.72 -3.05
CA ILE A 22 0.55 3.83 -2.75
C ILE A 22 0.08 5.09 -3.47
N CYS A 23 0.18 6.20 -2.75
CA CYS A 23 -0.16 7.54 -3.23
C CYS A 23 1.09 8.41 -3.25
N ALA A 24 1.10 9.41 -4.11
CA ALA A 24 2.18 10.39 -4.19
C ALA A 24 2.24 11.27 -2.92
N ASP A 25 1.07 11.67 -2.43
CA ASP A 25 0.89 12.59 -1.32
C ASP A 25 -0.52 12.46 -0.70
N LEU A 26 -0.78 13.28 0.31
CA LEU A 26 -2.07 13.33 1.00
C LEU A 26 -3.22 13.78 0.08
N VAL A 27 -2.94 14.69 -0.86
CA VAL A 27 -3.96 15.19 -1.79
C VAL A 27 -4.48 14.06 -2.68
N GLN A 28 -3.59 13.16 -3.11
CA GLN A 28 -3.99 11.96 -3.86
C GLN A 28 -4.84 11.02 -3.00
N VAL A 29 -4.52 10.85 -1.72
CA VAL A 29 -5.34 10.05 -0.78
C VAL A 29 -6.73 10.65 -0.63
N GLU A 30 -6.83 11.95 -0.36
CA GLU A 30 -8.10 12.65 -0.12
C GLU A 30 -9.08 12.57 -1.31
N ARG A 31 -8.57 12.41 -2.52
CA ARG A 31 -9.40 12.22 -3.71
C ARG A 31 -10.07 10.84 -3.78
N GLU A 32 -9.54 9.85 -3.10
CA GLU A 32 -9.98 8.46 -3.21
C GLU A 32 -10.77 7.97 -1.98
N VAL A 33 -10.78 8.75 -0.91
CA VAL A 33 -11.51 8.43 0.32
C VAL A 33 -12.78 9.27 0.44
N ARG A 34 -13.78 8.74 1.15
CA ARG A 34 -15.00 9.49 1.47
C ARG A 34 -14.73 10.61 2.44
N LEU A 35 -13.91 10.34 3.44
CA LEU A 35 -13.58 11.28 4.50
C LEU A 35 -12.23 10.93 5.11
N MET A 36 -11.38 11.93 5.24
CA MET A 36 -10.22 11.88 6.13
C MET A 36 -10.66 12.36 7.52
N THR A 37 -10.86 11.42 8.42
CA THR A 37 -11.15 11.74 9.84
C THR A 37 -9.98 12.51 10.46
N ASP A 38 -10.21 13.22 11.57
CA ASP A 38 -9.12 13.94 12.24
C ASP A 38 -8.04 12.98 12.72
N LEU A 39 -8.41 11.81 13.21
CA LEU A 39 -7.49 10.72 13.55
C LEU A 39 -6.63 10.30 12.36
N ALA A 40 -7.22 10.07 11.19
CA ALA A 40 -6.47 9.71 9.98
C ALA A 40 -5.52 10.83 9.53
N LYS A 41 -5.91 12.09 9.69
CA LYS A 41 -5.04 13.25 9.42
C LYS A 41 -3.86 13.31 10.39
N ASP A 42 -4.10 13.09 11.68
CA ASP A 42 -3.04 13.13 12.69
C ASP A 42 -2.03 12.01 12.48
N LEU A 43 -2.49 10.77 12.24
CA LEU A 43 -1.62 9.66 11.89
C LEU A 43 -0.86 9.91 10.57
N SER A 44 -1.50 10.54 9.58
CA SER A 44 -0.82 10.89 8.33
C SER A 44 0.30 11.90 8.53
N ARG A 45 0.12 12.91 9.38
CA ARG A 45 1.16 13.92 9.70
C ARG A 45 2.37 13.31 10.40
N LEU A 46 2.15 12.28 11.24
CA LEU A 46 3.20 11.64 12.03
C LEU A 46 3.96 10.57 11.23
N PHE A 47 3.26 9.81 10.40
CA PHE A 47 3.80 8.60 9.81
C PHE A 47 3.91 8.60 8.28
N TRP A 48 3.44 9.66 7.60
CA TRP A 48 3.59 9.81 6.16
C TRP A 48 4.44 11.03 5.79
N PRO A 49 5.33 10.89 4.81
CA PRO A 49 5.67 9.69 4.02
C PRO A 49 6.39 8.63 4.86
N GLY A 50 5.87 7.38 4.85
CA GLY A 50 6.43 6.33 5.69
C GLY A 50 5.76 4.96 5.57
N PRO A 51 6.10 4.04 6.49
CA PRO A 51 5.66 2.65 6.42
C PRO A 51 4.35 2.39 7.19
N LEU A 52 3.44 3.36 7.28
CA LEU A 52 2.07 3.15 7.78
C LEU A 52 1.10 2.99 6.62
N THR A 53 0.33 1.92 6.61
CA THR A 53 -0.82 1.73 5.74
C THR A 53 -2.09 1.91 6.57
N MET A 54 -2.95 2.83 6.17
CA MET A 54 -4.25 3.04 6.81
C MET A 54 -5.35 2.46 5.96
N VAL A 55 -6.29 1.76 6.60
CA VAL A 55 -7.54 1.33 5.98
C VAL A 55 -8.59 2.40 6.21
N LEU A 56 -9.16 2.88 5.11
CA LEU A 56 -10.11 3.99 5.04
C LEU A 56 -11.32 3.59 4.18
N ASP A 57 -12.40 4.35 4.27
CA ASP A 57 -13.56 4.17 3.39
C ASP A 57 -13.29 4.80 2.02
N GLY A 58 -13.29 3.97 0.97
CA GLY A 58 -13.17 4.44 -0.40
C GLY A 58 -14.40 5.20 -0.87
N ASN A 59 -14.20 6.17 -1.77
CA ASN A 59 -15.31 6.95 -2.36
C ASN A 59 -16.02 6.24 -3.53
N GLY A 60 -15.54 5.03 -3.91
CA GLY A 60 -16.10 4.22 -4.99
C GLY A 60 -15.54 4.52 -6.40
N SER A 61 -14.52 5.38 -6.51
CA SER A 61 -13.85 5.70 -7.79
C SER A 61 -12.98 4.57 -8.32
N MET A 62 -12.54 3.68 -7.43
CA MET A 62 -11.57 2.63 -7.76
C MET A 62 -12.18 1.35 -8.32
N ALA A 63 -11.36 0.56 -9.00
CA ALA A 63 -11.75 -0.76 -9.49
C ALA A 63 -12.14 -1.69 -8.33
N LYS A 64 -13.24 -2.42 -8.48
CA LYS A 64 -13.79 -3.31 -7.43
C LYS A 64 -12.77 -4.29 -6.85
N ASN A 65 -11.86 -4.81 -7.66
CA ASN A 65 -10.83 -5.76 -7.23
C ASN A 65 -9.64 -5.10 -6.48
N ALA A 66 -9.60 -3.76 -6.41
CA ALA A 66 -8.61 -3.02 -5.64
C ALA A 66 -9.11 -2.64 -4.24
N ILE A 67 -10.41 -2.79 -4.00
CA ILE A 67 -11.08 -2.43 -2.75
C ILE A 67 -11.54 -3.66 -1.99
N GLY A 68 -11.67 -3.55 -0.67
CA GLY A 68 -12.28 -4.58 0.17
C GLY A 68 -13.76 -4.79 -0.16
N LEU A 69 -14.30 -5.95 0.21
CA LEU A 69 -15.73 -6.26 0.02
C LEU A 69 -16.67 -5.28 0.73
N ASP A 70 -16.18 -4.64 1.77
CA ASP A 70 -16.87 -3.61 2.57
C ASP A 70 -16.66 -2.18 2.03
N GLY A 71 -16.03 -2.03 0.88
CA GLY A 71 -15.71 -0.73 0.29
C GLY A 71 -14.45 -0.06 0.86
N SER A 72 -13.70 -0.76 1.71
CA SER A 72 -12.46 -0.24 2.29
C SER A 72 -11.31 -0.21 1.30
N ILE A 73 -10.38 0.71 1.53
CA ILE A 73 -9.13 0.81 0.78
C ILE A 73 -7.95 0.91 1.75
N GLY A 74 -6.90 0.15 1.49
CA GLY A 74 -5.63 0.28 2.20
C GLY A 74 -4.72 1.25 1.44
N VAL A 75 -4.36 2.38 2.04
CA VAL A 75 -3.54 3.41 1.39
C VAL A 75 -2.29 3.76 2.19
N ARG A 76 -1.24 4.14 1.48
CA ARG A 76 0.02 4.59 2.06
C ARG A 76 0.67 5.65 1.19
N VAL A 77 1.29 6.66 1.80
CA VAL A 77 2.25 7.55 1.14
C VAL A 77 3.65 7.04 1.50
N PRO A 78 4.38 6.37 0.58
CA PRO A 78 5.67 5.76 0.89
C PRO A 78 6.77 6.81 1.03
N SER A 79 7.80 6.52 1.84
CA SER A 79 8.98 7.39 1.96
C SER A 79 9.85 7.37 0.70
N HIS A 80 9.82 6.29 -0.09
CA HIS A 80 10.66 6.13 -1.26
C HIS A 80 10.32 7.13 -2.38
N PRO A 81 11.26 7.99 -2.83
CA PRO A 81 10.96 9.09 -3.74
C PRO A 81 10.53 8.61 -5.12
N VAL A 82 11.12 7.53 -5.67
CA VAL A 82 10.75 6.98 -6.98
C VAL A 82 9.31 6.43 -6.96
N ALA A 83 8.90 5.76 -5.88
CA ALA A 83 7.54 5.24 -5.75
C ALA A 83 6.49 6.38 -5.73
N ARG A 84 6.78 7.48 -5.01
CA ARG A 84 5.91 8.67 -5.02
C ARG A 84 5.91 9.39 -6.37
N ALA A 85 7.09 9.54 -6.98
CA ALA A 85 7.19 10.17 -8.30
C ALA A 85 6.41 9.37 -9.36
N PHE A 86 6.44 8.04 -9.28
CA PHE A 86 5.66 7.18 -10.17
C PHE A 86 4.15 7.36 -9.95
N ALA A 87 3.67 7.31 -8.70
CA ALA A 87 2.25 7.56 -8.40
C ALA A 87 1.81 8.97 -8.85
N ASN A 88 2.68 9.99 -8.69
CA ASN A 88 2.42 11.34 -9.16
C ASN A 88 2.35 11.43 -10.69
N ALA A 89 3.26 10.77 -11.41
CA ALA A 89 3.29 10.76 -12.87
C ALA A 89 2.06 10.05 -13.48
N VAL A 90 1.56 9.00 -12.81
CA VAL A 90 0.31 8.33 -13.19
C VAL A 90 -0.91 9.21 -12.91
N GLY A 91 -0.82 10.12 -11.95
CA GLY A 91 -1.91 11.01 -11.53
C GLY A 91 -2.97 10.35 -10.63
N HIS A 92 -2.82 9.06 -10.33
CA HIS A 92 -3.72 8.25 -9.51
C HIS A 92 -2.92 7.33 -8.58
N PRO A 93 -3.51 6.85 -7.47
CA PRO A 93 -2.92 5.80 -6.66
C PRO A 93 -2.63 4.55 -7.50
N ILE A 94 -1.55 3.87 -7.18
CA ILE A 94 -1.17 2.61 -7.82
C ILE A 94 -1.21 1.46 -6.83
N THR A 95 -1.71 0.31 -7.25
CA THR A 95 -1.67 -0.90 -6.42
C THR A 95 -0.22 -1.27 -6.14
N ALA A 96 0.07 -1.66 -4.90
CA ALA A 96 1.41 -2.01 -4.46
C ALA A 96 1.43 -3.35 -3.73
N THR A 97 2.32 -4.21 -4.18
CA THR A 97 2.62 -5.49 -3.54
C THR A 97 4.12 -5.76 -3.67
N SER A 98 4.66 -6.64 -2.83
CA SER A 98 6.06 -7.06 -2.94
C SER A 98 6.31 -7.81 -4.27
N ALA A 99 7.53 -7.70 -4.81
CA ALA A 99 7.91 -8.27 -6.10
C ALA A 99 8.34 -9.75 -6.00
N ASN A 100 7.54 -10.58 -5.31
CA ASN A 100 7.75 -12.02 -5.08
C ASN A 100 6.47 -12.78 -5.31
N TYR A 101 6.52 -14.09 -5.48
CA TYR A 101 5.34 -14.94 -5.37
C TYR A 101 4.77 -14.90 -3.96
N SER A 102 3.46 -15.14 -3.85
CA SER A 102 2.78 -15.14 -2.55
C SER A 102 3.43 -16.18 -1.61
N GLY A 103 3.83 -15.74 -0.41
CA GLY A 103 4.49 -16.58 0.60
C GLY A 103 6.02 -16.65 0.51
N GLU A 104 6.64 -16.16 -0.55
CA GLU A 104 8.10 -16.07 -0.66
C GLU A 104 8.65 -14.81 0.03
N LYS A 105 9.98 -14.80 0.25
CA LYS A 105 10.67 -13.60 0.75
C LYS A 105 10.68 -12.49 -0.31
N PRO A 106 10.34 -11.25 0.03
CA PRO A 106 10.45 -10.12 -0.88
C PRO A 106 11.92 -9.86 -1.29
N PRO A 107 12.21 -9.61 -2.58
CA PRO A 107 13.55 -9.25 -3.03
C PRO A 107 13.92 -7.85 -2.54
N GLN A 108 15.22 -7.63 -2.28
CA GLN A 108 15.78 -6.33 -1.90
C GLN A 108 16.38 -5.58 -3.10
N ALA A 109 16.67 -6.30 -4.19
CA ALA A 109 17.15 -5.74 -5.44
C ALA A 109 16.48 -6.43 -6.63
N VAL A 110 16.47 -5.79 -7.79
CA VAL A 110 15.93 -6.38 -9.03
C VAL A 110 16.62 -7.71 -9.36
N THR A 111 17.91 -7.83 -9.07
CA THR A 111 18.70 -9.05 -9.29
C THR A 111 18.27 -10.26 -8.45
N GLU A 112 17.56 -10.03 -7.35
CA GLU A 112 17.00 -11.08 -6.49
C GLU A 112 15.59 -11.50 -6.90
N ALA A 113 14.89 -10.70 -7.71
CA ALA A 113 13.56 -11.03 -8.17
C ALA A 113 13.60 -12.25 -9.11
N SER A 114 12.59 -13.12 -8.99
CA SER A 114 12.52 -14.31 -9.85
C SER A 114 12.41 -13.92 -11.33
N LYS A 115 13.10 -14.66 -12.18
CA LYS A 115 13.09 -14.42 -13.65
C LYS A 115 11.67 -14.40 -14.21
N SER A 116 10.80 -15.27 -13.75
CA SER A 116 9.42 -15.35 -14.19
C SER A 116 8.58 -14.12 -13.83
N ILE A 117 8.84 -13.49 -12.67
CA ILE A 117 8.22 -12.20 -12.32
C ILE A 117 8.75 -11.09 -13.25
N LEU A 118 10.06 -11.02 -13.45
CA LEU A 118 10.66 -10.00 -14.31
C LEU A 118 10.17 -10.11 -15.77
N GLU A 119 9.98 -11.32 -16.29
CA GLU A 119 9.42 -11.57 -17.62
C GLU A 119 7.91 -11.31 -17.73
N SER A 120 7.21 -11.23 -16.61
CA SER A 120 5.75 -11.03 -16.54
C SER A 120 5.33 -9.57 -16.45
N VAL A 121 6.27 -8.64 -16.25
CA VAL A 121 5.98 -7.20 -16.11
C VAL A 121 6.33 -6.46 -17.40
N ASP A 122 5.64 -5.35 -17.64
CA ASP A 122 5.84 -4.54 -18.85
C ASP A 122 7.00 -3.54 -18.69
N LEU A 123 7.33 -3.17 -17.44
CA LEU A 123 8.38 -2.19 -17.12
C LEU A 123 9.02 -2.52 -15.77
N ILE A 124 10.32 -2.35 -15.69
CA ILE A 124 11.11 -2.44 -14.47
C ILE A 124 11.69 -1.06 -14.18
N LEU A 125 11.35 -0.49 -13.03
CA LEU A 125 11.97 0.71 -12.50
C LEU A 125 12.97 0.31 -11.41
N ASP A 126 14.23 0.21 -11.79
CA ASP A 126 15.30 -0.11 -10.85
C ASP A 126 15.81 1.16 -10.17
N ALA A 127 15.57 1.25 -8.87
CA ALA A 127 16.03 2.35 -8.03
C ALA A 127 17.16 1.93 -7.08
N GLY A 128 17.81 0.80 -7.37
CA GLY A 128 18.85 0.22 -6.56
C GLY A 128 18.33 -0.68 -5.45
N GLU A 129 19.23 -1.03 -4.56
CA GLU A 129 18.93 -1.91 -3.42
C GLU A 129 18.08 -1.17 -2.38
N VAL A 130 17.04 -1.86 -1.89
CA VAL A 130 16.24 -1.37 -0.76
C VAL A 130 16.77 -1.99 0.54
N SER A 131 16.74 -1.23 1.62
CA SER A 131 17.27 -1.65 2.92
C SER A 131 16.59 -2.90 3.51
N GLY A 132 15.57 -3.42 2.85
CA GLY A 132 14.76 -4.51 3.39
C GLY A 132 13.98 -4.08 4.63
N GLY A 133 13.67 -5.05 5.49
CA GLY A 133 12.99 -4.80 6.75
C GLY A 133 11.56 -5.32 6.79
N LEU A 134 10.86 -4.94 7.84
CA LEU A 134 9.45 -5.31 8.03
C LEU A 134 8.55 -4.64 7.01
N PRO A 135 7.46 -5.27 6.61
CA PRO A 135 6.44 -4.65 5.79
C PRO A 135 5.80 -3.46 6.52
N SER A 136 4.97 -2.68 5.83
CA SER A 136 4.22 -1.60 6.49
C SER A 136 3.30 -2.14 7.58
N THR A 137 3.21 -1.40 8.69
CA THR A 137 2.16 -1.61 9.69
C THR A 137 0.83 -1.22 9.06
N ILE A 138 -0.21 -2.05 9.26
CA ILE A 138 -1.55 -1.79 8.71
C ILE A 138 -2.52 -1.61 9.86
N VAL A 139 -3.22 -0.48 9.85
CA VAL A 139 -4.23 -0.15 10.86
C VAL A 139 -5.56 0.19 10.21
N ASP A 140 -6.66 -0.24 10.81
CA ASP A 140 -8.01 0.20 10.43
C ASP A 140 -8.40 1.40 11.31
N VAL A 141 -8.49 2.57 10.67
CA VAL A 141 -8.83 3.83 11.33
C VAL A 141 -10.32 4.21 11.16
N ARG A 142 -11.10 3.32 10.57
CA ARG A 142 -12.56 3.47 10.43
C ARG A 142 -13.29 3.11 11.70
N THR A 143 -12.65 2.33 12.56
CA THR A 143 -13.21 1.84 13.83
C THR A 143 -12.71 2.66 15.02
N ASN A 144 -13.52 2.69 16.07
CA ASN A 144 -13.12 3.24 17.36
C ASN A 144 -13.35 2.18 18.44
N PRO A 145 -12.30 1.65 19.09
CA PRO A 145 -10.89 2.01 18.92
C PRO A 145 -10.30 1.57 17.57
N VAL A 146 -9.16 2.19 17.17
CA VAL A 146 -8.35 1.78 16.03
C VAL A 146 -7.92 0.32 16.16
N GLN A 147 -7.92 -0.42 15.06
CA GLN A 147 -7.55 -1.84 15.06
C GLN A 147 -6.25 -2.07 14.29
N LEU A 148 -5.36 -2.85 14.91
CA LEU A 148 -4.19 -3.38 14.21
C LEU A 148 -4.62 -4.54 13.30
N ILE A 149 -4.34 -4.42 12.00
CA ILE A 149 -4.55 -5.49 11.01
C ILE A 149 -3.27 -6.29 10.81
N ARG A 150 -2.13 -5.60 10.75
CA ARG A 150 -0.82 -6.23 10.60
C ARG A 150 0.23 -5.42 11.31
N ASP A 151 1.00 -6.07 12.15
CA ASP A 151 2.22 -5.50 12.71
C ASP A 151 3.32 -5.40 11.64
N GLY A 152 4.17 -4.37 11.75
CA GLY A 152 5.16 -4.07 10.72
C GLY A 152 6.24 -3.11 11.20
N ALA A 153 6.74 -2.28 10.27
CA ALA A 153 7.89 -1.40 10.52
C ALA A 153 7.65 -0.32 11.58
N ILE A 154 6.39 0.04 11.86
CA ILE A 154 6.04 0.92 12.97
C ILE A 154 5.47 0.03 14.07
N PRO A 155 6.08 -0.01 15.27
CA PRO A 155 5.54 -0.75 16.41
C PRO A 155 4.11 -0.30 16.74
N TRP A 156 3.24 -1.25 17.08
CA TRP A 156 1.86 -0.92 17.41
C TRP A 156 1.74 0.06 18.57
N ASP A 157 2.60 -0.08 19.58
CA ASP A 157 2.62 0.82 20.75
C ASP A 157 2.91 2.26 20.36
N ASP A 158 3.74 2.50 19.33
CA ASP A 158 4.03 3.85 18.84
C ASP A 158 2.79 4.48 18.19
N VAL A 159 2.00 3.68 17.46
CA VAL A 159 0.72 4.13 16.91
C VAL A 159 -0.26 4.47 18.03
N LEU A 160 -0.40 3.60 19.02
CA LEU A 160 -1.30 3.83 20.18
C LEU A 160 -0.91 5.07 20.96
N ASN A 161 0.38 5.26 21.24
CA ASN A 161 0.86 6.42 21.98
C ASN A 161 0.67 7.74 21.22
N SER A 162 0.55 7.70 19.90
CA SER A 162 0.36 8.89 19.08
C SER A 162 -1.09 9.39 19.02
N ILE A 163 -2.07 8.58 19.46
CA ILE A 163 -3.50 8.88 19.39
C ILE A 163 -4.16 9.05 20.76
N ASN A 164 -3.39 8.93 21.84
CA ASN A 164 -3.77 9.21 23.23
C ASN A 164 -3.16 10.56 23.66
#